data_b9fe517646d9f201440d6c8be94b127e
#
_entry.id   b9fe517646d9f201440d6c8be94b127e
#
_cell.length_a   1.000
_cell.length_b   1.000
_cell.length_c   1.000
_cell.angle_alpha   90.00
_cell.angle_beta   90.00
_cell.angle_gamma   90.00
#
_symmetry.space_group_name_H-M   'P 1'
#
loop_
_entity.id
_entity.type
_entity.pdbx_description
1 polymer ?
#
loop_
_entity_poly.entity_id
_entity_poly.type
_entity_poly.pdbx_seq_one_letter_code
_entity_poly.pdbx_strand_id
1 'polypeptide(L)'
;MELEQQMNRRKFLSTATSTLGALGIPARHAAASEPTPTTPEQHPSRPNVLILMSDQHKRSCMGVAGDPIAATPNLDRLARESVRFTDAYCTNPVCAPSRASILTGLYSHHLESRGNSKPFAPKHKTIADHFNRAGYLTAMIGKMHFVDAQTHGFNYKLEFNDWWQYLGPKAQLYADELGRPNSGAGMPQIDTLWENNDPWSGLRRPDGRLSSVAVGRASEIAEADHFDNFVARESIRFLEDYARPNEPFLLISSFLKPHDPFMPAQRFAEMFHPEQMQLSPTWGKADLEHLPAEVRTSIRDCRWTPELKIAAEARKRMAFYYGCLAQMDDCAGQVLNALARLGLDRNTIVVYTSDHGEMLGDLGLWNKFEFYEGSCGVPLSIKVPGHAPAECSAPVSLVSLTATLAELSAVPLVAPVDGKSFAHLARDPASPLPHGPVFAEYALGEPEAKYMIREGDYKYTYWVHDIAELYDLRNDPRETTNLAARPEYRATVERLQRALFAWHRPAELAAESVHTTSPPAT
;
A
#
# COMPACT_ATOMS: atom_id res chain seq x y z
N MET A 1 -5.52 32.05 -10.49
CA MET A 1 -6.19 30.96 -9.74
C MET A 1 -7.52 30.56 -10.37
N GLU A 2 -8.51 31.40 -10.53
CA GLU A 2 -9.77 31.04 -11.22
C GLU A 2 -9.62 30.67 -12.70
N LEU A 3 -8.74 31.32 -13.44
CA LEU A 3 -8.46 31.02 -14.86
C LEU A 3 -7.74 29.67 -15.07
N GLU A 4 -6.85 29.28 -14.19
CA GLU A 4 -6.18 27.96 -14.25
C GLU A 4 -7.14 26.83 -13.82
N GLN A 5 -8.04 27.09 -12.87
CA GLN A 5 -9.10 26.16 -12.50
C GLN A 5 -10.08 25.91 -13.65
N GLN A 6 -10.40 26.96 -14.44
CA GLN A 6 -11.23 26.83 -15.64
C GLN A 6 -10.51 26.10 -16.79
N MET A 7 -9.19 26.24 -16.92
CA MET A 7 -8.40 25.52 -17.93
C MET A 7 -8.32 24.02 -17.66
N ASN A 8 -8.16 23.61 -16.40
CA ASN A 8 -8.18 22.18 -16.02
C ASN A 8 -9.57 21.55 -16.20
N ARG A 9 -10.64 22.26 -15.87
CA ARG A 9 -12.02 21.85 -16.19
C ARG A 9 -12.25 21.66 -17.69
N ARG A 10 -11.73 22.56 -18.55
CA ARG A 10 -11.86 22.46 -20.02
C ARG A 10 -11.08 21.30 -20.61
N LYS A 11 -9.88 20.99 -20.10
CA LYS A 11 -9.10 19.82 -20.52
C LYS A 11 -9.80 18.51 -20.17
N PHE A 12 -10.40 18.41 -18.98
CA PHE A 12 -11.15 17.24 -18.57
C PHE A 12 -12.42 17.01 -19.43
N LEU A 13 -13.20 18.06 -19.68
CA LEU A 13 -14.42 17.99 -20.49
C LEU A 13 -14.13 17.72 -21.98
N SER A 14 -12.99 18.18 -22.53
CA SER A 14 -12.64 17.95 -23.93
C SER A 14 -12.22 16.50 -24.22
N THR A 15 -11.72 15.77 -23.22
CA THR A 15 -11.35 14.35 -23.36
C THR A 15 -12.57 13.42 -23.28
N ALA A 16 -13.63 13.84 -22.59
CA ALA A 16 -14.86 13.06 -22.44
C ALA A 16 -15.84 13.18 -23.60
N THR A 17 -15.71 14.22 -24.46
CA THR A 17 -16.66 14.51 -25.56
C THR A 17 -16.25 13.99 -26.93
N SER A 18 -15.12 13.34 -27.11
CA SER A 18 -14.61 12.94 -28.44
C SER A 18 -15.01 11.55 -28.94
N THR A 19 -16.00 10.86 -28.34
CA THR A 19 -16.43 9.51 -28.75
C THR A 19 -17.91 9.37 -29.13
N LEU A 20 -18.63 10.43 -29.45
CA LEU A 20 -19.98 10.34 -30.03
C LEU A 20 -19.98 10.85 -31.48
N GLY A 21 -19.57 9.96 -32.38
CA GLY A 21 -19.70 10.14 -33.85
C GLY A 21 -21.13 9.91 -34.29
N ALA A 22 -21.67 10.91 -35.00
CA ALA A 22 -23.01 10.92 -35.55
C ALA A 22 -23.20 9.87 -36.65
N LEU A 23 -24.22 9.04 -36.52
CA LEU A 23 -24.84 8.32 -37.66
C LEU A 23 -26.29 8.74 -37.74
N GLY A 24 -26.62 9.53 -38.79
CA GLY A 24 -27.98 9.92 -39.15
C GLY A 24 -28.73 8.78 -39.80
N ILE A 25 -29.98 8.53 -39.38
CA ILE A 25 -30.96 7.69 -40.08
C ILE A 25 -32.26 8.47 -40.14
N PRO A 26 -32.96 8.46 -41.33
CA PRO A 26 -34.14 9.30 -41.57
C PRO A 26 -35.40 8.77 -40.90
N ALA A 27 -36.26 9.69 -40.46
CA ALA A 27 -37.53 9.44 -39.84
C ALA A 27 -38.58 8.81 -40.80
N ARG A 28 -39.22 7.72 -40.41
CA ARG A 28 -40.48 7.28 -40.95
C ARG A 28 -41.54 7.37 -39.83
N HIS A 29 -42.61 8.14 -40.11
CA HIS A 29 -43.79 8.19 -39.27
C HIS A 29 -44.59 6.89 -39.33
N ALA A 30 -44.84 6.28 -38.19
CA ALA A 30 -45.88 5.32 -37.99
C ALA A 30 -46.58 5.68 -36.67
N ALA A 31 -47.90 5.74 -36.68
CA ALA A 31 -48.72 6.09 -35.53
C ALA A 31 -48.58 5.07 -34.41
N ALA A 32 -48.29 5.55 -33.21
CA ALA A 32 -48.07 4.74 -32.03
C ALA A 32 -49.31 4.76 -31.12
N SER A 33 -49.69 3.58 -30.67
CA SER A 33 -50.50 3.35 -29.47
C SER A 33 -49.68 3.76 -28.23
N GLU A 34 -50.25 4.51 -27.29
CA GLU A 34 -49.62 4.93 -26.04
C GLU A 34 -49.14 3.71 -25.24
N PRO A 35 -47.89 3.63 -24.86
CA PRO A 35 -47.43 2.64 -23.91
C PRO A 35 -47.75 3.10 -22.49
N THR A 36 -48.34 2.21 -21.70
CA THR A 36 -48.45 2.32 -20.24
C THR A 36 -47.07 2.68 -19.64
N PRO A 37 -46.96 3.63 -18.69
CA PRO A 37 -45.68 3.96 -18.08
C PRO A 37 -45.21 2.75 -17.26
N THR A 38 -44.29 1.98 -17.83
CA THR A 38 -43.48 1.03 -17.08
C THR A 38 -42.51 1.86 -16.23
N THR A 39 -42.68 1.78 -14.90
CA THR A 39 -41.70 2.26 -13.94
C THR A 39 -40.31 1.73 -14.39
N PRO A 40 -39.28 2.56 -14.55
CA PRO A 40 -37.97 2.06 -14.89
C PRO A 40 -37.56 1.06 -13.80
N GLU A 41 -37.29 -0.19 -14.16
CA GLU A 41 -36.57 -1.09 -13.28
C GLU A 41 -35.28 -0.38 -12.90
N GLN A 42 -35.20 0.07 -11.66
CA GLN A 42 -33.97 0.58 -11.08
C GLN A 42 -33.04 -0.62 -11.00
N HIS A 43 -32.20 -0.81 -12.04
CA HIS A 43 -31.02 -1.63 -11.88
C HIS A 43 -30.27 -1.07 -10.68
N PRO A 44 -29.89 -1.88 -9.69
CA PRO A 44 -29.12 -1.40 -8.55
C PRO A 44 -27.90 -0.67 -9.10
N SER A 45 -27.77 0.61 -8.75
CA SER A 45 -26.65 1.42 -9.20
C SER A 45 -25.36 0.74 -8.74
N ARG A 46 -24.42 0.52 -9.67
CA ARG A 46 -23.11 -0.06 -9.32
C ARG A 46 -22.49 0.75 -8.18
N PRO A 47 -21.90 0.11 -7.16
CA PRO A 47 -21.31 0.84 -6.05
C PRO A 47 -20.11 1.67 -6.50
N ASN A 48 -19.92 2.83 -5.91
CA ASN A 48 -18.65 3.53 -5.96
C ASN A 48 -17.57 2.74 -5.21
N VAL A 49 -16.31 3.04 -5.47
CA VAL A 49 -15.16 2.47 -4.76
C VAL A 49 -14.28 3.60 -4.27
N LEU A 50 -14.02 3.63 -2.97
CA LEU A 50 -13.02 4.50 -2.32
C LEU A 50 -11.94 3.63 -1.69
N ILE A 51 -10.70 3.81 -2.11
CA ILE A 51 -9.53 3.19 -1.49
C ILE A 51 -8.75 4.26 -0.75
N LEU A 52 -8.69 4.17 0.57
CA LEU A 52 -7.79 4.94 1.41
C LEU A 52 -6.53 4.09 1.62
N MET A 53 -5.39 4.56 1.15
CA MET A 53 -4.11 3.84 1.23
C MET A 53 -3.10 4.68 1.99
N SER A 54 -2.52 4.11 3.05
CA SER A 54 -1.34 4.67 3.72
C SER A 54 -0.06 4.09 3.14
N ASP A 55 1.08 4.61 3.55
CA ASP A 55 2.40 4.08 3.25
C ASP A 55 3.10 3.68 4.55
N GLN A 56 3.58 2.44 4.62
CA GLN A 56 4.38 1.94 5.74
C GLN A 56 3.62 1.86 7.07
N HIS A 57 2.30 1.55 7.03
CA HIS A 57 1.50 1.40 8.25
C HIS A 57 1.59 -0.02 8.82
N LYS A 58 2.23 -0.16 9.96
CA LYS A 58 2.30 -1.41 10.71
C LYS A 58 0.91 -1.86 11.16
N ARG A 59 0.49 -3.06 10.76
CA ARG A 59 -0.85 -3.62 11.02
C ARG A 59 -1.29 -3.55 12.49
N SER A 60 -0.35 -3.76 13.42
CA SER A 60 -0.62 -3.75 14.84
C SER A 60 -0.78 -2.34 15.45
N CYS A 61 -0.39 -1.27 14.74
CA CYS A 61 -0.46 0.11 15.24
C CYS A 61 -1.83 0.75 14.95
N MET A 62 -2.91 0.11 15.41
CA MET A 62 -4.29 0.62 15.36
C MET A 62 -5.00 0.33 16.68
N GLY A 63 -5.87 1.22 17.14
CA GLY A 63 -6.67 0.99 18.35
C GLY A 63 -7.54 -0.26 18.23
N VAL A 64 -8.16 -0.51 17.07
CA VAL A 64 -8.95 -1.72 16.81
C VAL A 64 -8.11 -3.01 16.78
N ALA A 65 -6.79 -2.91 16.58
CA ALA A 65 -5.86 -4.02 16.67
C ALA A 65 -5.33 -4.25 18.10
N GLY A 66 -5.78 -3.44 19.06
CA GLY A 66 -5.42 -3.55 20.47
C GLY A 66 -4.20 -2.72 20.87
N ASP A 67 -3.72 -1.81 20.03
CA ASP A 67 -2.65 -0.88 20.39
C ASP A 67 -3.20 0.24 21.30
N PRO A 68 -2.74 0.34 22.57
CA PRO A 68 -3.26 1.32 23.51
C PRO A 68 -2.73 2.74 23.26
N ILE A 69 -1.72 2.90 22.40
CA ILE A 69 -1.06 4.17 22.11
C ILE A 69 -1.60 4.77 20.81
N ALA A 70 -1.97 3.93 19.83
CA ALA A 70 -2.40 4.39 18.52
C ALA A 70 -3.63 5.29 18.60
N ALA A 71 -3.50 6.52 18.07
CA ALA A 71 -4.61 7.46 17.93
C ALA A 71 -5.17 7.39 16.50
N THR A 72 -5.96 6.33 16.23
CA THR A 72 -6.56 6.04 14.93
C THR A 72 -8.10 5.99 14.97
N PRO A 73 -8.80 6.99 15.57
CA PRO A 73 -10.23 6.90 15.82
C PRO A 73 -11.08 6.79 14.55
N ASN A 74 -10.65 7.39 13.43
CA ASN A 74 -11.38 7.36 12.17
C ASN A 74 -11.23 6.00 11.48
N LEU A 75 -10.03 5.45 11.43
CA LEU A 75 -9.75 4.12 10.90
C LEU A 75 -10.35 3.03 11.77
N ASP A 76 -10.30 3.19 13.09
CA ASP A 76 -10.95 2.27 14.03
C ASP A 76 -12.47 2.22 13.84
N ARG A 77 -13.09 3.38 13.59
CA ARG A 77 -14.51 3.46 13.26
C ARG A 77 -14.80 2.74 11.94
N LEU A 78 -14.02 3.02 10.89
CA LEU A 78 -14.17 2.34 9.61
C LEU A 78 -13.99 0.82 9.76
N ALA A 79 -12.99 0.37 10.49
CA ALA A 79 -12.74 -1.06 10.72
C ALA A 79 -13.90 -1.74 11.46
N ARG A 80 -14.51 -1.07 12.45
CA ARG A 80 -15.70 -1.59 13.15
C ARG A 80 -16.96 -1.63 12.27
N GLU A 81 -16.98 -0.89 11.17
CA GLU A 81 -18.07 -0.88 10.18
C GLU A 81 -17.77 -1.77 8.95
N SER A 82 -16.66 -2.50 8.97
CA SER A 82 -16.11 -3.26 7.84
C SER A 82 -15.93 -4.73 8.17
N VAL A 83 -15.67 -5.55 7.17
CA VAL A 83 -14.90 -6.78 7.39
C VAL A 83 -13.43 -6.39 7.54
N ARG A 84 -12.89 -6.62 8.74
CA ARG A 84 -11.48 -6.40 9.09
C ARG A 84 -10.70 -7.70 8.90
N PHE A 85 -9.73 -7.69 8.01
CA PHE A 85 -8.83 -8.84 7.80
C PHE A 85 -7.62 -8.71 8.73
N THR A 86 -7.46 -9.68 9.63
CA THR A 86 -6.35 -9.68 10.60
C THR A 86 -5.04 -10.17 9.99
N ASP A 87 -5.12 -10.92 8.89
CA ASP A 87 -3.99 -11.58 8.22
C ASP A 87 -3.93 -11.19 6.74
N ALA A 88 -3.76 -9.88 6.49
CA ALA A 88 -3.52 -9.36 5.15
C ALA A 88 -2.04 -9.08 4.92
N TYR A 89 -1.55 -9.37 3.70
CA TYR A 89 -0.14 -9.31 3.35
C TYR A 89 0.09 -8.55 2.05
N CYS A 90 1.16 -7.73 2.01
CA CYS A 90 1.67 -7.21 0.76
C CYS A 90 2.43 -8.31 -0.01
N THR A 91 2.58 -8.11 -1.32
CA THR A 91 3.31 -9.05 -2.19
C THR A 91 4.82 -8.80 -2.22
N ASN A 92 5.21 -7.59 -1.82
CA ASN A 92 6.60 -7.15 -1.78
C ASN A 92 6.68 -6.04 -0.73
N PRO A 93 7.55 -6.14 0.29
CA PRO A 93 7.65 -5.12 1.33
C PRO A 93 8.45 -3.88 0.89
N VAL A 94 8.14 -3.37 -0.32
CA VAL A 94 8.69 -2.14 -0.90
C VAL A 94 7.58 -1.40 -1.67
N CYS A 95 7.55 -0.08 -1.55
CA CYS A 95 6.43 0.74 -2.02
C CYS A 95 6.07 0.53 -3.50
N ALA A 96 7.00 0.74 -4.45
CA ALA A 96 6.68 0.68 -5.87
C ALA A 96 6.23 -0.72 -6.33
N PRO A 97 6.93 -1.83 -6.02
CA PRO A 97 6.47 -3.16 -6.42
C PRO A 97 5.16 -3.57 -5.75
N SER A 98 4.95 -3.23 -4.47
CA SER A 98 3.67 -3.52 -3.79
C SER A 98 2.51 -2.77 -4.44
N ARG A 99 2.66 -1.46 -4.67
CA ARG A 99 1.64 -0.62 -5.32
C ARG A 99 1.36 -1.09 -6.74
N ALA A 100 2.40 -1.47 -7.49
CA ALA A 100 2.23 -2.07 -8.81
C ALA A 100 1.37 -3.34 -8.75
N SER A 101 1.64 -4.25 -7.79
CA SER A 101 0.85 -5.47 -7.60
C SER A 101 -0.60 -5.17 -7.21
N ILE A 102 -0.84 -4.20 -6.32
CA ILE A 102 -2.20 -3.78 -5.92
C ILE A 102 -2.99 -3.28 -7.13
N LEU A 103 -2.37 -2.43 -7.96
CA LEU A 103 -3.05 -1.82 -9.09
C LEU A 103 -3.30 -2.78 -10.25
N THR A 104 -2.36 -3.68 -10.52
CA THR A 104 -2.42 -4.56 -11.70
C THR A 104 -3.02 -5.93 -11.38
N GLY A 105 -3.03 -6.35 -10.11
CA GLY A 105 -3.36 -7.71 -9.72
C GLY A 105 -2.29 -8.74 -10.12
N LEU A 106 -1.05 -8.31 -10.44
CA LEU A 106 0.06 -9.15 -10.87
C LEU A 106 1.19 -9.15 -9.84
N TYR A 107 1.90 -10.27 -9.69
CA TYR A 107 3.10 -10.32 -8.87
C TYR A 107 4.28 -9.61 -9.53
N SER A 108 5.28 -9.21 -8.72
CA SER A 108 6.44 -8.43 -9.18
C SER A 108 7.24 -9.12 -10.29
N HIS A 109 7.35 -10.46 -10.26
CA HIS A 109 8.05 -11.22 -11.30
C HIS A 109 7.36 -11.13 -12.68
N HIS A 110 6.04 -10.93 -12.75
CA HIS A 110 5.31 -10.67 -14.00
C HIS A 110 5.37 -9.20 -14.42
N LEU A 111 5.63 -8.28 -13.47
CA LEU A 111 5.68 -6.83 -13.72
C LEU A 111 7.08 -6.33 -14.07
N GLU A 112 8.12 -7.14 -13.83
CA GLU A 112 9.52 -6.71 -13.89
C GLU A 112 9.84 -5.56 -12.91
N SER A 113 8.96 -5.31 -11.93
CA SER A 113 9.11 -4.28 -10.92
C SER A 113 9.91 -4.84 -9.73
N ARG A 114 11.18 -4.46 -9.63
CA ARG A 114 12.13 -5.06 -8.67
C ARG A 114 12.43 -4.17 -7.47
N GLY A 115 12.02 -2.90 -7.51
CA GLY A 115 12.29 -1.92 -6.46
C GLY A 115 11.76 -0.55 -6.85
N ASN A 116 12.00 0.47 -6.02
CA ASN A 116 11.48 1.82 -6.25
C ASN A 116 12.03 2.51 -7.51
N SER A 117 13.24 2.16 -7.95
CA SER A 117 13.87 2.70 -9.15
C SER A 117 13.36 2.08 -10.47
N LYS A 118 12.57 1.02 -10.40
CA LYS A 118 12.04 0.32 -11.58
C LYS A 118 10.54 0.09 -11.44
N PRO A 119 9.73 1.15 -11.58
CA PRO A 119 8.29 1.01 -11.59
C PRO A 119 7.81 0.20 -12.81
N PHE A 120 6.59 -0.32 -12.73
CA PHE A 120 6.06 -1.20 -13.78
C PHE A 120 5.78 -0.47 -15.09
N ALA A 121 5.91 -1.20 -16.20
CA ALA A 121 5.73 -0.64 -17.53
C ALA A 121 4.27 -0.29 -17.84
N PRO A 122 3.99 0.76 -18.65
CA PRO A 122 2.63 1.18 -19.03
C PRO A 122 1.81 0.13 -19.79
N LYS A 123 2.45 -0.93 -20.29
CA LYS A 123 1.78 -2.03 -21.01
C LYS A 123 0.81 -2.83 -20.14
N HIS A 124 1.02 -2.83 -18.82
CA HIS A 124 0.19 -3.59 -17.90
C HIS A 124 -1.12 -2.86 -17.60
N LYS A 125 -2.22 -3.60 -17.68
CA LYS A 125 -3.54 -3.09 -17.33
C LYS A 125 -3.67 -2.97 -15.82
N THR A 126 -4.32 -1.90 -15.38
CA THR A 126 -4.53 -1.59 -13.98
C THR A 126 -6.01 -1.67 -13.60
N ILE A 127 -6.30 -1.56 -12.33
CA ILE A 127 -7.67 -1.43 -11.82
C ILE A 127 -8.42 -0.29 -12.53
N ALA A 128 -7.74 0.82 -12.87
CA ALA A 128 -8.33 1.91 -13.61
C ALA A 128 -8.83 1.49 -15.01
N ASP A 129 -8.04 0.69 -15.75
CA ASP A 129 -8.46 0.18 -17.06
C ASP A 129 -9.72 -0.70 -16.97
N HIS A 130 -9.79 -1.57 -15.95
CA HIS A 130 -10.95 -2.46 -15.73
C HIS A 130 -12.19 -1.62 -15.43
N PHE A 131 -12.09 -0.66 -14.52
CA PHE A 131 -13.20 0.17 -14.09
C PHE A 131 -13.63 1.18 -15.14
N ASN A 132 -12.70 1.81 -15.88
CA ASN A 132 -13.01 2.68 -17.02
C ASN A 132 -13.84 1.95 -18.09
N ARG A 133 -13.45 0.71 -18.41
CA ARG A 133 -14.20 -0.11 -19.38
C ARG A 133 -15.63 -0.39 -18.94
N ALA A 134 -15.86 -0.42 -17.63
CA ALA A 134 -17.20 -0.59 -17.04
C ALA A 134 -17.94 0.75 -16.86
N GLY A 135 -17.40 1.87 -17.30
CA GLY A 135 -18.03 3.20 -17.23
C GLY A 135 -17.84 3.94 -15.90
N TYR A 136 -16.84 3.57 -15.09
CA TYR A 136 -16.47 4.32 -13.91
C TYR A 136 -15.60 5.53 -14.29
N LEU A 137 -15.73 6.62 -13.52
CA LEU A 137 -14.73 7.68 -13.49
C LEU A 137 -13.63 7.26 -12.50
N THR A 138 -12.39 7.16 -12.98
CA THR A 138 -11.27 6.70 -12.15
C THR A 138 -10.35 7.85 -11.78
N ALA A 139 -10.05 7.98 -10.48
CA ALA A 139 -9.18 9.00 -9.93
C ALA A 139 -8.13 8.41 -9.00
N MET A 140 -6.92 8.97 -9.06
CA MET A 140 -5.82 8.67 -8.16
C MET A 140 -5.23 9.97 -7.64
N ILE A 141 -5.23 10.14 -6.33
CA ILE A 141 -4.76 11.35 -5.64
C ILE A 141 -3.77 10.93 -4.56
N GLY A 142 -2.53 11.37 -4.70
CA GLY A 142 -1.48 11.09 -3.73
C GLY A 142 -0.35 10.20 -4.27
N LYS A 143 0.37 9.52 -3.36
CA LYS A 143 1.58 8.74 -3.67
C LYS A 143 1.26 7.44 -4.40
N MET A 144 1.85 7.20 -5.58
CA MET A 144 1.71 5.93 -6.31
C MET A 144 3.01 5.39 -6.93
N HIS A 145 4.11 6.13 -6.92
CA HIS A 145 5.36 5.76 -7.60
C HIS A 145 5.18 5.51 -9.09
N PHE A 146 4.42 6.37 -9.77
CA PHE A 146 4.35 6.34 -11.21
C PHE A 146 5.58 7.02 -11.82
N VAL A 147 6.00 6.56 -13.01
CA VAL A 147 7.08 7.20 -13.76
C VAL A 147 6.53 8.37 -14.54
N ASP A 148 7.14 9.53 -14.41
CA ASP A 148 6.88 10.71 -15.24
C ASP A 148 5.38 11.08 -15.32
N ALA A 149 4.93 11.42 -16.52
CA ALA A 149 3.54 11.78 -16.81
C ALA A 149 2.59 10.58 -16.95
N GLN A 150 3.00 9.36 -16.60
CA GLN A 150 2.16 8.16 -16.74
C GLN A 150 0.91 8.27 -15.86
N THR A 151 -0.25 7.98 -16.45
CA THR A 151 -1.53 7.92 -15.73
C THR A 151 -1.94 6.50 -15.36
N HIS A 152 -1.31 5.50 -15.96
CA HIS A 152 -1.66 4.09 -15.79
C HIS A 152 -3.17 3.81 -15.88
N GLY A 153 -3.85 4.50 -16.80
CA GLY A 153 -5.27 4.35 -17.07
C GLY A 153 -6.20 5.27 -16.25
N PHE A 154 -5.74 5.94 -15.20
CA PHE A 154 -6.59 6.86 -14.44
C PHE A 154 -7.00 8.08 -15.27
N ASN A 155 -8.29 8.45 -15.20
CA ASN A 155 -8.83 9.65 -15.86
C ASN A 155 -8.37 10.93 -15.17
N TYR A 156 -8.19 10.90 -13.86
CA TYR A 156 -7.77 12.01 -13.03
C TYR A 156 -6.60 11.58 -12.14
N LYS A 157 -5.53 12.36 -12.11
CA LYS A 157 -4.33 12.06 -11.32
C LYS A 157 -3.75 13.32 -10.73
N LEU A 158 -3.46 13.29 -9.42
CA LEU A 158 -2.67 14.30 -8.70
C LEU A 158 -1.62 13.60 -7.83
N GLU A 159 -0.37 14.07 -7.92
CA GLU A 159 0.78 13.50 -7.20
C GLU A 159 1.66 14.58 -6.55
N PHE A 160 2.88 14.24 -6.19
CA PHE A 160 3.86 15.15 -5.58
C PHE A 160 4.12 16.42 -6.41
N ASN A 161 4.15 16.32 -7.74
CA ASN A 161 4.33 17.48 -8.60
C ASN A 161 3.20 18.50 -8.46
N ASP A 162 1.96 18.01 -8.36
CA ASP A 162 0.79 18.86 -8.21
C ASP A 162 0.78 19.54 -6.83
N TRP A 163 1.18 18.78 -5.79
CA TRP A 163 1.38 19.35 -4.46
C TRP A 163 2.48 20.40 -4.44
N TRP A 164 3.61 20.16 -5.11
CA TRP A 164 4.69 21.14 -5.21
C TRP A 164 4.24 22.41 -5.91
N GLN A 165 3.48 22.28 -7.00
CA GLN A 165 2.87 23.42 -7.67
C GLN A 165 1.87 24.15 -6.76
N TYR A 166 1.08 23.43 -5.97
CA TYR A 166 0.19 24.01 -4.97
C TYR A 166 0.95 24.83 -3.94
N LEU A 167 2.07 24.34 -3.42
CA LEU A 167 2.91 25.09 -2.49
C LEU A 167 3.42 26.40 -3.09
N GLY A 168 3.74 26.41 -4.38
CA GLY A 168 4.26 27.59 -5.07
C GLY A 168 5.43 28.24 -4.34
N PRO A 169 5.40 29.56 -4.06
CA PRO A 169 6.47 30.25 -3.32
C PRO A 169 6.72 29.70 -1.91
N LYS A 170 5.72 29.07 -1.26
CA LYS A 170 5.90 28.47 0.08
C LYS A 170 6.90 27.30 0.06
N ALA A 171 7.05 26.61 -1.08
CA ALA A 171 8.01 25.54 -1.21
C ALA A 171 9.44 25.98 -0.83
N GLN A 172 9.79 27.24 -1.12
CA GLN A 172 11.09 27.81 -0.72
C GLN A 172 11.22 27.99 0.79
N LEU A 173 10.12 28.26 1.49
CA LEU A 173 10.11 28.38 2.96
C LEU A 173 10.38 27.02 3.63
N TYR A 174 9.99 25.94 2.97
CA TYR A 174 10.13 24.56 3.47
C TYR A 174 11.35 23.82 2.88
N ALA A 175 12.22 24.53 2.18
CA ALA A 175 13.35 23.91 1.45
C ALA A 175 14.31 23.10 2.34
N ASP A 176 14.47 23.46 3.60
CA ASP A 176 15.33 22.73 4.54
C ASP A 176 14.72 21.38 4.96
N GLU A 177 13.40 21.26 4.90
CA GLU A 177 12.66 20.03 5.21
C GLU A 177 12.39 19.17 3.96
N LEU A 178 12.01 19.82 2.86
CA LEU A 178 11.67 19.15 1.60
C LEU A 178 12.89 18.80 0.73
N GLY A 179 14.05 19.31 1.08
CA GLY A 179 15.22 19.29 0.22
C GLY A 179 15.20 20.42 -0.83
N ARG A 180 16.37 20.82 -1.30
CA ARG A 180 16.46 21.82 -2.37
C ARG A 180 16.13 21.17 -3.70
N PRO A 181 15.26 21.78 -4.53
CA PRO A 181 15.08 21.29 -5.90
C PRO A 181 16.42 21.33 -6.62
N ASN A 182 16.83 20.21 -7.20
CA ASN A 182 18.00 20.22 -8.08
C ASN A 182 17.69 21.15 -9.26
N SER A 183 18.56 22.12 -9.49
CA SER A 183 18.48 23.09 -10.58
C SER A 183 18.58 22.37 -11.92
N GLY A 184 17.47 21.89 -12.46
CA GLY A 184 17.43 21.30 -13.80
C GLY A 184 16.34 20.25 -14.06
N ALA A 185 15.84 19.58 -13.07
CA ALA A 185 14.69 18.68 -13.20
C ALA A 185 13.64 19.11 -12.17
N GLY A 186 12.48 19.53 -12.60
CA GLY A 186 11.46 20.22 -11.81
C GLY A 186 10.78 19.40 -10.69
N MET A 187 11.52 18.56 -9.99
CA MET A 187 11.04 17.79 -8.83
C MET A 187 11.95 17.96 -7.62
N PRO A 188 11.39 18.18 -6.42
CA PRO A 188 12.11 17.86 -5.21
C PRO A 188 12.17 16.34 -5.14
N GLN A 189 13.39 15.84 -5.08
CA GLN A 189 13.67 14.42 -5.02
C GLN A 189 13.41 13.87 -3.60
N ILE A 190 12.16 13.89 -3.13
CA ILE A 190 11.79 13.03 -2.01
C ILE A 190 12.07 11.57 -2.39
N ASP A 191 11.87 11.20 -3.67
CA ASP A 191 12.19 9.87 -4.16
C ASP A 191 13.67 9.67 -4.51
N THR A 192 14.44 10.69 -4.86
CA THR A 192 15.87 10.54 -5.17
C THR A 192 16.79 10.57 -3.96
N LEU A 193 16.32 10.95 -2.79
CA LEU A 193 17.02 10.59 -1.54
C LEU A 193 17.18 9.06 -1.43
N TRP A 194 16.35 8.29 -2.14
CA TRP A 194 16.33 6.82 -2.16
C TRP A 194 17.12 6.20 -3.32
N GLU A 195 17.38 6.94 -4.41
CA GLU A 195 18.01 6.39 -5.62
C GLU A 195 19.54 6.27 -5.53
N ASN A 196 20.19 6.96 -4.60
CA ASN A 196 21.66 7.01 -4.49
C ASN A 196 22.27 6.03 -3.49
N ASN A 197 21.64 4.90 -3.19
CA ASN A 197 22.13 3.87 -2.24
C ASN A 197 22.49 4.38 -0.81
N ASP A 198 22.28 5.64 -0.53
CA ASP A 198 22.34 6.22 0.81
C ASP A 198 21.13 7.15 0.99
N PRO A 199 19.97 6.60 1.40
CA PRO A 199 18.75 7.38 1.62
C PRO A 199 18.93 8.49 2.67
N TRP A 200 20.05 8.47 3.37
CA TRP A 200 20.37 9.39 4.45
C TRP A 200 21.50 10.36 4.10
N SER A 201 22.07 10.31 2.88
CA SER A 201 23.20 11.17 2.50
C SER A 201 22.87 12.66 2.60
N GLY A 202 21.65 13.05 2.24
CA GLY A 202 21.15 14.42 2.41
C GLY A 202 20.80 14.80 3.84
N LEU A 203 20.71 13.82 4.74
CA LEU A 203 20.35 14.00 6.15
C LEU A 203 21.56 13.94 7.08
N ARG A 204 22.77 13.69 6.55
CA ARG A 204 24.01 13.70 7.33
C ARG A 204 24.49 15.11 7.55
N ARG A 205 24.86 15.41 8.79
CA ARG A 205 25.59 16.63 9.13
C ARG A 205 27.02 16.57 8.56
N PRO A 206 27.71 17.70 8.43
CA PRO A 206 29.10 17.72 8.00
C PRO A 206 30.05 16.87 8.86
N ASP A 207 29.68 16.56 10.10
CA ASP A 207 30.42 15.69 11.02
C ASP A 207 30.15 14.19 10.82
N GLY A 208 29.37 13.82 9.78
CA GLY A 208 28.99 12.45 9.44
C GLY A 208 27.85 11.87 10.28
N ARG A 209 27.34 12.61 11.28
CA ARG A 209 26.18 12.17 12.07
C ARG A 209 24.90 12.36 11.30
N LEU A 210 23.96 11.45 11.50
CA LEU A 210 22.60 11.62 10.97
C LEU A 210 21.96 12.86 11.59
N SER A 211 21.23 13.60 10.78
CA SER A 211 20.42 14.70 11.30
C SER A 211 19.31 14.17 12.20
N SER A 212 18.71 15.03 13.03
CA SER A 212 17.55 14.67 13.87
C SER A 212 16.38 14.10 13.06
N VAL A 213 16.37 14.30 11.75
CA VAL A 213 15.37 13.81 10.81
C VAL A 213 15.36 12.28 10.72
N ALA A 214 16.52 11.62 10.85
CA ALA A 214 16.61 10.16 10.82
C ALA A 214 15.85 9.48 11.98
N VAL A 215 15.82 10.11 13.14
CA VAL A 215 15.04 9.64 14.31
C VAL A 215 13.61 10.15 14.25
N GLY A 216 13.39 11.31 13.67
CA GLY A 216 12.14 12.02 13.60
C GLY A 216 12.17 13.35 14.38
N ARG A 217 11.30 14.25 13.99
CA ARG A 217 11.04 15.55 14.66
C ARG A 217 9.68 16.09 14.28
N ALA A 218 9.19 17.10 14.98
CA ALA A 218 8.05 17.86 14.49
C ALA A 218 8.40 18.57 13.17
N SER A 219 7.46 18.61 12.24
CA SER A 219 7.59 19.31 10.97
C SER A 219 7.46 20.82 11.15
N GLU A 220 8.22 21.59 10.37
CA GLU A 220 8.10 23.04 10.25
C GLU A 220 7.08 23.46 9.18
N ILE A 221 6.62 22.49 8.37
CA ILE A 221 5.58 22.71 7.36
C ILE A 221 4.25 23.00 8.09
N ALA A 222 3.56 24.05 7.69
CA ALA A 222 2.20 24.31 8.19
C ALA A 222 1.29 23.11 7.88
N GLU A 223 0.48 22.69 8.83
CA GLU A 223 -0.34 21.47 8.70
C GLU A 223 -1.14 21.41 7.39
N ALA A 224 -1.80 22.52 7.01
CA ALA A 224 -2.56 22.59 5.77
C ALA A 224 -1.72 22.42 4.49
N ASP A 225 -0.41 22.60 4.58
CA ASP A 225 0.53 22.51 3.47
C ASP A 225 1.20 21.12 3.39
N HIS A 226 1.00 20.22 4.38
CA HIS A 226 1.48 18.85 4.30
C HIS A 226 0.88 18.09 3.12
N PHE A 227 1.65 17.16 2.56
CA PHE A 227 1.21 16.34 1.42
C PHE A 227 -0.08 15.57 1.72
N ASP A 228 -0.20 14.95 2.89
CA ASP A 228 -1.41 14.19 3.27
C ASP A 228 -2.64 15.08 3.41
N ASN A 229 -2.48 16.31 3.90
CA ASN A 229 -3.56 17.29 3.95
C ASN A 229 -3.96 17.79 2.54
N PHE A 230 -2.98 17.89 1.61
CA PHE A 230 -3.27 18.12 0.20
C PHE A 230 -4.07 16.96 -0.40
N VAL A 231 -3.65 15.71 -0.16
CA VAL A 231 -4.37 14.51 -0.64
C VAL A 231 -5.80 14.49 -0.12
N ALA A 232 -6.03 14.74 1.17
CA ALA A 232 -7.37 14.79 1.75
C ALA A 232 -8.24 15.87 1.09
N ARG A 233 -7.72 17.08 0.97
CA ARG A 233 -8.44 18.22 0.37
C ARG A 233 -8.81 17.95 -1.10
N GLU A 234 -7.88 17.46 -1.90
CA GLU A 234 -8.13 17.21 -3.32
C GLU A 234 -9.05 15.99 -3.52
N SER A 235 -9.00 14.99 -2.62
CA SER A 235 -9.96 13.89 -2.60
C SER A 235 -11.38 14.37 -2.27
N ILE A 236 -11.53 15.25 -1.30
CA ILE A 236 -12.82 15.87 -0.96
C ILE A 236 -13.35 16.69 -2.14
N ARG A 237 -12.48 17.47 -2.77
CA ARG A 237 -12.83 18.25 -3.97
C ARG A 237 -13.27 17.36 -5.12
N PHE A 238 -12.60 16.21 -5.33
CA PHE A 238 -13.04 15.23 -6.33
C PHE A 238 -14.46 14.73 -6.02
N LEU A 239 -14.76 14.37 -4.78
CA LEU A 239 -16.09 13.92 -4.39
C LEU A 239 -17.16 15.01 -4.59
N GLU A 240 -16.85 16.27 -4.30
CA GLU A 240 -17.77 17.41 -4.46
C GLU A 240 -18.00 17.78 -5.92
N ASP A 241 -16.94 17.83 -6.72
CA ASP A 241 -16.97 18.35 -8.09
C ASP A 241 -17.39 17.29 -9.12
N TYR A 242 -17.02 16.01 -8.92
CA TYR A 242 -17.11 14.98 -9.95
C TYR A 242 -18.04 13.80 -9.63
N ALA A 243 -18.35 13.51 -8.35
CA ALA A 243 -19.32 12.47 -8.03
C ALA A 243 -20.72 12.88 -8.53
N ARG A 244 -21.32 12.05 -9.37
CA ARG A 244 -22.63 12.29 -9.96
C ARG A 244 -23.57 11.14 -9.65
N PRO A 245 -24.87 11.39 -9.45
CA PRO A 245 -25.87 10.31 -9.43
C PRO A 245 -25.77 9.46 -10.70
N ASN A 246 -25.74 8.15 -10.55
CA ASN A 246 -25.67 7.16 -11.63
C ASN A 246 -24.34 7.11 -12.44
N GLU A 247 -23.32 7.86 -12.05
CA GLU A 247 -21.98 7.78 -12.61
C GLU A 247 -21.04 7.26 -11.52
N PRO A 248 -20.74 5.95 -11.47
CA PRO A 248 -19.92 5.39 -10.41
C PRO A 248 -18.45 5.85 -10.56
N PHE A 249 -17.77 6.00 -9.44
CA PHE A 249 -16.35 6.35 -9.42
C PHE A 249 -15.50 5.29 -8.71
N LEU A 250 -14.22 5.24 -9.09
CA LEU A 250 -13.14 4.62 -8.36
C LEU A 250 -12.17 5.74 -7.94
N LEU A 251 -12.09 6.03 -6.65
CA LEU A 251 -11.16 7.00 -6.09
C LEU A 251 -10.12 6.28 -5.22
N ILE A 252 -8.85 6.52 -5.48
CA ILE A 252 -7.73 6.13 -4.60
C ILE A 252 -7.17 7.40 -3.97
N SER A 253 -7.30 7.53 -2.65
CA SER A 253 -6.67 8.57 -1.84
C SER A 253 -5.45 7.96 -1.16
N SER A 254 -4.25 8.26 -1.66
CA SER A 254 -3.01 7.60 -1.25
C SER A 254 -2.11 8.54 -0.47
N PHE A 255 -2.08 8.35 0.84
CA PHE A 255 -1.31 9.13 1.79
C PHE A 255 0.16 8.71 1.82
N LEU A 256 1.06 9.62 2.20
CA LEU A 256 2.48 9.33 2.41
C LEU A 256 2.73 8.80 3.82
N LYS A 257 2.03 9.35 4.82
CA LYS A 257 2.25 8.95 6.21
C LYS A 257 1.63 7.58 6.50
N PRO A 258 2.20 6.84 7.47
CA PRO A 258 3.32 7.20 8.35
C PRO A 258 4.72 6.91 7.81
N HIS A 259 4.98 6.85 6.49
CA HIS A 259 6.33 6.65 5.91
C HIS A 259 7.34 7.67 6.45
N ASP A 260 8.57 7.26 6.64
CA ASP A 260 9.65 8.14 7.01
C ASP A 260 10.01 9.16 5.90
N PRO A 261 10.59 10.33 6.24
CA PRO A 261 10.98 10.76 7.58
C PRO A 261 9.77 11.01 8.48
N PHE A 262 9.86 10.55 9.74
CA PHE A 262 8.75 10.69 10.68
C PHE A 262 8.66 12.14 11.19
N MET A 263 7.97 12.95 10.40
CA MET A 263 7.84 14.39 10.62
C MET A 263 6.36 14.78 10.56
N PRO A 264 5.60 14.52 11.64
CA PRO A 264 4.21 14.97 11.73
C PRO A 264 4.14 16.48 11.95
N ALA A 265 3.00 17.11 11.61
CA ALA A 265 2.73 18.47 11.99
C ALA A 265 2.76 18.63 13.52
N GLN A 266 3.07 19.84 13.99
CA GLN A 266 3.38 20.14 15.40
C GLN A 266 2.34 19.55 16.37
N ARG A 267 1.04 19.76 16.13
CA ARG A 267 -0.02 19.27 17.03
C ARG A 267 -0.02 17.74 17.19
N PHE A 268 0.34 17.00 16.14
CA PHE A 268 0.41 15.53 16.21
C PHE A 268 1.71 15.05 16.85
N ALA A 269 2.82 15.78 16.66
CA ALA A 269 4.07 15.50 17.34
C ALA A 269 3.94 15.64 18.88
N GLU A 270 3.13 16.61 19.33
CA GLU A 270 2.87 16.88 20.75
C GLU A 270 1.94 15.86 21.42
N MET A 271 1.23 15.03 20.64
CA MET A 271 0.35 13.98 21.19
C MET A 271 1.09 12.82 21.84
N PHE A 272 2.35 12.59 21.44
CA PHE A 272 3.08 11.38 21.82
C PHE A 272 4.42 11.72 22.44
N HIS A 273 4.64 11.20 23.67
CA HIS A 273 5.87 11.44 24.41
C HIS A 273 6.76 10.18 24.38
N PRO A 274 8.06 10.30 24.09
CA PRO A 274 8.98 9.16 23.98
C PRO A 274 8.97 8.23 25.20
N GLU A 275 8.80 8.77 26.41
CA GLU A 275 8.75 8.02 27.66
C GLU A 275 7.52 7.12 27.81
N GLN A 276 6.46 7.37 27.04
CA GLN A 276 5.24 6.54 27.01
C GLN A 276 5.37 5.39 26.01
N MET A 277 6.36 5.46 25.10
CA MET A 277 6.55 4.44 24.06
C MET A 277 7.13 3.16 24.66
N GLN A 278 6.46 2.05 24.37
CA GLN A 278 6.93 0.72 24.75
C GLN A 278 7.72 0.12 23.58
N LEU A 279 9.00 -0.19 23.85
CA LEU A 279 9.79 -0.93 22.87
C LEU A 279 9.18 -2.32 22.66
N SER A 280 9.33 -2.85 21.45
CA SER A 280 8.88 -4.21 21.15
C SER A 280 9.41 -5.22 22.19
N PRO A 281 8.59 -6.17 22.64
CA PRO A 281 9.06 -7.23 23.53
C PRO A 281 10.22 -8.07 22.98
N THR A 282 10.42 -8.03 21.65
CA THR A 282 11.52 -8.72 20.95
C THR A 282 12.73 -7.82 20.70
N TRP A 283 12.65 -6.53 21.03
CA TRP A 283 13.75 -5.58 20.83
C TRP A 283 14.98 -6.00 21.63
N GLY A 284 16.13 -6.16 20.93
CA GLY A 284 17.37 -6.63 21.53
C GLY A 284 17.37 -8.11 21.97
N LYS A 285 16.39 -8.91 21.55
CA LYS A 285 16.27 -10.33 21.95
C LYS A 285 16.25 -11.31 20.76
N ALA A 286 16.59 -10.84 19.55
CA ALA A 286 16.67 -11.70 18.39
C ALA A 286 17.73 -12.80 18.57
N ASP A 287 17.39 -14.04 18.22
CA ASP A 287 18.34 -15.16 18.19
C ASP A 287 19.15 -15.10 16.90
N LEU A 288 20.22 -14.31 16.93
CA LEU A 288 21.03 -14.01 15.74
C LEU A 288 21.65 -15.23 15.08
N GLU A 289 21.88 -16.32 15.81
CA GLU A 289 22.52 -17.51 15.28
C GLU A 289 21.64 -18.21 14.21
N HIS A 290 20.32 -18.14 14.39
CA HIS A 290 19.34 -18.81 13.55
C HIS A 290 18.64 -17.88 12.55
N LEU A 291 19.18 -16.68 12.31
CA LEU A 291 18.66 -15.72 11.34
C LEU A 291 19.56 -15.63 10.09
N PRO A 292 19.01 -15.30 8.91
CA PRO A 292 19.79 -15.02 7.70
C PRO A 292 20.83 -13.91 7.92
N ALA A 293 21.93 -13.96 7.19
CA ALA A 293 23.06 -13.02 7.35
C ALA A 293 22.66 -11.56 7.11
N GLU A 294 21.78 -11.31 6.13
CA GLU A 294 21.24 -9.99 5.85
C GLU A 294 20.44 -9.45 7.04
N VAL A 295 19.56 -10.28 7.62
CA VAL A 295 18.76 -9.93 8.79
C VAL A 295 19.66 -9.61 9.99
N ARG A 296 20.66 -10.45 10.24
CA ARG A 296 21.68 -10.19 11.30
C ARG A 296 22.38 -8.84 11.11
N THR A 297 22.76 -8.55 9.86
CA THR A 297 23.41 -7.28 9.50
C THR A 297 22.46 -6.11 9.74
N SER A 298 21.21 -6.24 9.32
CA SER A 298 20.18 -5.21 9.51
C SER A 298 19.89 -4.92 10.97
N ILE A 299 19.86 -5.95 11.83
CA ILE A 299 19.72 -5.79 13.29
C ILE A 299 20.94 -5.11 13.86
N ARG A 300 22.17 -5.56 13.45
CA ARG A 300 23.42 -4.98 13.91
C ARG A 300 23.55 -3.51 13.56
N ASP A 301 23.14 -3.12 12.37
CA ASP A 301 23.33 -1.76 11.84
C ASP A 301 22.07 -0.90 11.98
N CYS A 302 20.98 -1.44 12.58
CA CYS A 302 19.68 -0.82 12.74
C CYS A 302 19.16 -0.18 11.43
N ARG A 303 19.29 -0.91 10.31
CA ARG A 303 18.90 -0.39 8.98
C ARG A 303 19.43 1.02 8.74
N TRP A 304 20.76 1.20 8.88
CA TRP A 304 21.49 2.45 8.60
C TRP A 304 21.30 3.57 9.65
N THR A 305 20.60 3.32 10.75
CA THR A 305 20.39 4.30 11.81
C THR A 305 20.88 3.75 13.15
N PRO A 306 22.23 3.68 13.38
CA PRO A 306 22.83 3.08 14.58
C PRO A 306 22.34 3.67 15.91
N GLU A 307 21.86 4.92 15.90
CA GLU A 307 21.30 5.61 17.06
C GLU A 307 20.07 4.87 17.62
N LEU A 308 19.37 4.10 16.78
CA LEU A 308 18.18 3.34 17.19
C LEU A 308 18.49 2.11 18.06
N LYS A 309 19.77 1.80 18.30
CA LYS A 309 20.19 0.88 19.36
C LYS A 309 20.03 1.49 20.75
N ILE A 310 19.94 2.81 20.83
CA ILE A 310 19.74 3.54 22.08
C ILE A 310 18.23 3.59 22.35
N ALA A 311 17.79 3.00 23.46
CA ALA A 311 16.37 2.89 23.79
C ALA A 311 15.61 4.23 23.79
N ALA A 312 16.27 5.32 24.18
CA ALA A 312 15.68 6.67 24.17
C ALA A 312 15.42 7.16 22.75
N GLU A 313 16.37 6.96 21.82
CA GLU A 313 16.22 7.36 20.42
C GLU A 313 15.17 6.47 19.70
N ALA A 314 15.17 5.17 20.00
CA ALA A 314 14.14 4.25 19.49
C ALA A 314 12.73 4.69 19.92
N ARG A 315 12.53 5.02 21.21
CA ARG A 315 11.24 5.53 21.70
C ARG A 315 10.86 6.86 21.06
N LYS A 316 11.84 7.76 20.86
CA LYS A 316 11.62 9.02 20.16
C LYS A 316 11.15 8.81 18.73
N ARG A 317 11.78 7.90 17.98
CA ARG A 317 11.36 7.53 16.63
C ARG A 317 9.93 6.97 16.62
N MET A 318 9.60 6.09 17.58
CA MET A 318 8.23 5.57 17.73
C MET A 318 7.21 6.69 17.97
N ALA A 319 7.49 7.63 18.87
CA ALA A 319 6.59 8.74 19.16
C ALA A 319 6.27 9.56 17.89
N PHE A 320 7.25 9.86 17.07
CA PHE A 320 7.03 10.56 15.80
C PHE A 320 6.32 9.71 14.75
N TYR A 321 6.55 8.39 14.73
CA TYR A 321 5.77 7.46 13.89
C TYR A 321 4.27 7.51 14.25
N TYR A 322 3.93 7.41 15.54
CA TYR A 322 2.55 7.53 16.00
C TYR A 322 1.95 8.92 15.71
N GLY A 323 2.75 9.98 15.78
CA GLY A 323 2.34 11.31 15.35
C GLY A 323 1.99 11.38 13.86
N CYS A 324 2.82 10.76 13.01
CA CYS A 324 2.54 10.64 11.58
C CYS A 324 1.26 9.83 11.32
N LEU A 325 1.08 8.73 12.05
CA LEU A 325 -0.09 7.88 11.94
C LEU A 325 -1.38 8.63 12.34
N ALA A 326 -1.36 9.38 13.44
CA ALA A 326 -2.49 10.19 13.88
C ALA A 326 -2.85 11.30 12.87
N GLN A 327 -1.85 11.93 12.23
CA GLN A 327 -2.09 12.91 11.17
C GLN A 327 -2.73 12.25 9.94
N MET A 328 -2.28 11.09 9.55
CA MET A 328 -2.86 10.35 8.42
C MET A 328 -4.30 9.91 8.73
N ASP A 329 -4.57 9.42 9.95
CA ASP A 329 -5.93 9.08 10.40
C ASP A 329 -6.89 10.28 10.33
N ASP A 330 -6.42 11.45 10.75
CA ASP A 330 -7.20 12.70 10.65
C ASP A 330 -7.52 13.03 9.18
N CYS A 331 -6.54 12.95 8.29
CA CYS A 331 -6.73 13.17 6.85
C CYS A 331 -7.71 12.16 6.23
N ALA A 332 -7.57 10.88 6.55
CA ALA A 332 -8.50 9.84 6.10
C ALA A 332 -9.92 10.09 6.64
N GLY A 333 -10.02 10.51 7.90
CA GLY A 333 -11.28 10.89 8.55
C GLY A 333 -11.99 12.04 7.85
N GLN A 334 -11.26 13.03 7.37
CA GLN A 334 -11.83 14.15 6.61
C GLN A 334 -12.47 13.65 5.30
N VAL A 335 -11.82 12.76 4.57
CA VAL A 335 -12.37 12.15 3.33
C VAL A 335 -13.61 11.31 3.62
N LEU A 336 -13.58 10.46 4.66
CA LEU A 336 -14.73 9.65 5.09
C LEU A 336 -15.93 10.51 5.51
N ASN A 337 -15.69 11.60 6.23
CA ASN A 337 -16.73 12.53 6.64
C ASN A 337 -17.34 13.27 5.44
N ALA A 338 -16.53 13.64 4.44
CA ALA A 338 -17.04 14.24 3.20
C ALA A 338 -17.89 13.23 2.40
N LEU A 339 -17.47 11.98 2.29
CA LEU A 339 -18.24 10.90 1.65
C LEU A 339 -19.63 10.75 2.30
N ALA A 340 -19.68 10.74 3.64
CA ALA A 340 -20.94 10.64 4.39
C ALA A 340 -21.80 11.91 4.26
N ARG A 341 -21.20 13.11 4.36
CA ARG A 341 -21.89 14.40 4.19
C ARG A 341 -22.57 14.54 2.82
N LEU A 342 -21.95 13.99 1.80
CA LEU A 342 -22.49 13.96 0.43
C LEU A 342 -23.50 12.83 0.20
N GLY A 343 -23.75 11.98 1.21
CA GLY A 343 -24.67 10.83 1.12
C GLY A 343 -24.18 9.71 0.21
N LEU A 344 -22.90 9.69 -0.15
CA LEU A 344 -22.30 8.71 -1.05
C LEU A 344 -21.92 7.41 -0.33
N ASP A 345 -21.76 7.44 1.00
CA ASP A 345 -21.32 6.33 1.84
C ASP A 345 -22.23 5.11 1.77
N ARG A 346 -23.53 5.30 1.48
CA ARG A 346 -24.53 4.24 1.39
C ARG A 346 -24.36 3.33 0.17
N ASN A 347 -23.69 3.83 -0.88
CA ASN A 347 -23.45 3.08 -2.12
C ASN A 347 -21.97 3.13 -2.51
N THR A 348 -21.07 3.11 -1.53
CA THR A 348 -19.63 3.11 -1.76
C THR A 348 -18.98 1.94 -1.01
N ILE A 349 -18.23 1.11 -1.74
CA ILE A 349 -17.29 0.16 -1.14
C ILE A 349 -16.11 1.00 -0.65
N VAL A 350 -15.80 0.93 0.64
CA VAL A 350 -14.67 1.65 1.23
C VAL A 350 -13.61 0.65 1.67
N VAL A 351 -12.40 0.83 1.18
CA VAL A 351 -11.22 0.04 1.54
C VAL A 351 -10.24 0.91 2.29
N TYR A 352 -9.70 0.41 3.38
CA TYR A 352 -8.48 0.93 3.98
C TYR A 352 -7.39 -0.12 3.95
N THR A 353 -6.19 0.25 3.50
CA THR A 353 -4.99 -0.61 3.53
C THR A 353 -3.70 0.22 3.55
N SER A 354 -2.55 -0.46 3.67
CA SER A 354 -1.21 0.09 3.46
C SER A 354 -0.50 -0.72 2.36
N ASP A 355 0.45 -0.11 1.69
CA ASP A 355 1.26 -0.82 0.69
C ASP A 355 2.20 -1.86 1.31
N HIS A 356 2.77 -1.59 2.48
CA HIS A 356 3.54 -2.50 3.34
C HIS A 356 3.51 -2.00 4.79
N GLY A 357 4.10 -2.77 5.70
CA GLY A 357 4.21 -2.41 7.11
C GLY A 357 5.52 -1.71 7.47
N GLU A 358 5.81 -1.71 8.78
CA GLU A 358 6.99 -1.14 9.44
C GLU A 358 7.39 -2.07 10.58
N MET A 359 8.67 -2.41 10.68
CA MET A 359 9.19 -3.25 11.78
C MET A 359 9.10 -2.56 13.14
N LEU A 360 9.34 -1.26 13.19
CA LEU A 360 9.19 -0.40 14.38
C LEU A 360 9.87 -0.98 15.63
N GLY A 361 11.03 -1.59 15.47
CA GLY A 361 11.83 -2.18 16.55
C GLY A 361 11.55 -3.66 16.84
N ASP A 362 10.62 -4.32 16.14
CA ASP A 362 10.45 -5.77 16.26
C ASP A 362 11.74 -6.47 15.85
N LEU A 363 12.19 -7.43 16.66
CA LEU A 363 13.47 -8.13 16.52
C LEU A 363 14.70 -7.19 16.49
N GLY A 364 14.54 -5.90 16.80
CA GLY A 364 15.56 -4.87 16.63
C GLY A 364 15.65 -4.31 15.20
N LEU A 365 14.70 -4.68 14.34
CA LEU A 365 14.60 -4.20 12.96
C LEU A 365 13.76 -2.92 12.88
N TRP A 366 14.06 -2.11 11.87
CA TRP A 366 13.37 -0.87 11.52
C TRP A 366 13.07 -0.84 10.02
N ASN A 367 12.10 -0.04 9.64
CA ASN A 367 11.63 0.05 8.25
C ASN A 367 10.99 -1.27 7.77
N LYS A 368 11.21 -1.64 6.52
CA LYS A 368 10.61 -2.73 5.78
C LYS A 368 11.68 -3.65 5.19
N PHE A 369 11.39 -4.35 4.12
CA PHE A 369 12.26 -5.22 3.33
C PHE A 369 12.25 -6.70 3.75
N GLU A 370 11.77 -7.02 4.94
CA GLU A 370 11.67 -8.38 5.45
C GLU A 370 10.24 -8.94 5.33
N PHE A 371 10.10 -10.27 5.46
CA PHE A 371 8.77 -10.90 5.46
C PHE A 371 8.20 -11.13 6.85
N TYR A 372 8.79 -10.53 7.89
CA TYR A 372 8.19 -10.55 9.22
C TYR A 372 6.86 -9.81 9.25
N GLU A 373 5.98 -10.21 10.20
CA GLU A 373 4.63 -9.67 10.34
C GLU A 373 4.59 -8.14 10.43
N GLY A 374 5.61 -7.52 11.03
CA GLY A 374 5.72 -6.07 11.10
C GLY A 374 5.86 -5.41 9.73
N SER A 375 6.60 -6.03 8.81
CA SER A 375 6.95 -5.47 7.49
C SER A 375 6.00 -5.89 6.38
N CYS A 376 5.66 -7.19 6.27
CA CYS A 376 4.79 -7.67 5.17
C CYS A 376 3.31 -7.71 5.54
N GLY A 377 2.97 -7.76 6.84
CA GLY A 377 1.60 -7.66 7.31
C GLY A 377 1.07 -6.23 7.22
N VAL A 378 -0.11 -6.06 6.65
CA VAL A 378 -0.73 -4.75 6.42
C VAL A 378 -2.13 -4.67 7.03
N PRO A 379 -2.60 -3.50 7.46
CA PRO A 379 -4.00 -3.32 7.79
C PRO A 379 -4.86 -3.51 6.55
N LEU A 380 -6.00 -4.18 6.68
CA LEU A 380 -7.00 -4.26 5.62
C LEU A 380 -8.40 -4.29 6.22
N SER A 381 -9.23 -3.35 5.80
CA SER A 381 -10.65 -3.27 6.13
C SER A 381 -11.44 -3.00 4.86
N ILE A 382 -12.52 -3.76 4.63
CA ILE A 382 -13.40 -3.58 3.46
C ILE A 382 -14.83 -3.43 3.96
N LYS A 383 -15.39 -2.23 3.81
CA LYS A 383 -16.80 -1.95 4.05
C LYS A 383 -17.58 -2.14 2.74
N VAL A 384 -18.46 -3.12 2.71
CA VAL A 384 -19.34 -3.38 1.57
C VAL A 384 -20.76 -2.92 1.92
N PRO A 385 -21.40 -2.06 1.12
CA PRO A 385 -22.77 -1.62 1.39
C PRO A 385 -23.73 -2.79 1.61
N GLY A 386 -24.54 -2.72 2.67
CA GLY A 386 -25.53 -3.74 2.99
C GLY A 386 -24.99 -5.02 3.65
N HIS A 387 -23.68 -5.12 3.91
CA HIS A 387 -23.07 -6.27 4.60
C HIS A 387 -22.70 -5.91 6.05
N ALA A 388 -22.81 -6.89 6.92
CA ALA A 388 -22.48 -6.71 8.33
C ALA A 388 -20.97 -6.66 8.55
N PRO A 389 -20.49 -5.85 9.52
CA PRO A 389 -19.10 -5.86 9.92
C PRO A 389 -18.73 -7.17 10.62
N ALA A 390 -17.50 -7.61 10.42
CA ALA A 390 -16.96 -8.80 11.06
C ALA A 390 -15.43 -8.79 11.07
N GLU A 391 -14.83 -9.78 11.73
CA GLU A 391 -13.41 -10.05 11.69
C GLU A 391 -13.13 -11.31 10.87
N CYS A 392 -12.11 -11.27 10.02
CA CYS A 392 -11.69 -12.37 9.17
C CYS A 392 -10.20 -12.66 9.39
N SER A 393 -9.87 -13.86 9.87
CA SER A 393 -8.50 -14.32 10.08
C SER A 393 -7.95 -15.19 8.94
N ALA A 394 -8.70 -15.32 7.84
CA ALA A 394 -8.20 -15.98 6.64
C ALA A 394 -7.06 -15.14 6.02
N PRO A 395 -5.86 -15.72 5.76
CA PRO A 395 -4.79 -15.00 5.10
C PRO A 395 -5.20 -14.54 3.70
N VAL A 396 -5.04 -13.24 3.42
CA VAL A 396 -5.32 -12.64 2.10
C VAL A 396 -4.14 -11.81 1.61
N SER A 397 -4.03 -11.67 0.28
CA SER A 397 -2.94 -10.92 -0.35
C SER A 397 -3.46 -9.70 -1.08
N LEU A 398 -2.73 -8.59 -1.01
CA LEU A 398 -3.06 -7.36 -1.72
C LEU A 398 -3.04 -7.49 -3.25
N VAL A 399 -2.33 -8.48 -3.83
CA VAL A 399 -2.43 -8.77 -5.27
C VAL A 399 -3.86 -9.12 -5.68
N SER A 400 -4.65 -9.64 -4.77
CA SER A 400 -6.04 -10.05 -4.99
C SER A 400 -7.03 -8.87 -4.92
N LEU A 401 -6.59 -7.68 -4.48
CA LEU A 401 -7.50 -6.55 -4.22
C LEU A 401 -8.21 -6.08 -5.51
N THR A 402 -7.49 -5.96 -6.63
CA THR A 402 -8.08 -5.60 -7.92
C THR A 402 -9.17 -6.59 -8.36
N ALA A 403 -8.91 -7.90 -8.30
CA ALA A 403 -9.91 -8.93 -8.63
C ALA A 403 -11.12 -8.90 -7.67
N THR A 404 -10.85 -8.69 -6.38
CA THR A 404 -11.90 -8.61 -5.33
C THR A 404 -12.82 -7.42 -5.54
N LEU A 405 -12.26 -6.23 -5.79
CA LEU A 405 -13.05 -5.03 -6.03
C LEU A 405 -13.81 -5.10 -7.35
N ALA A 406 -13.21 -5.68 -8.39
CA ALA A 406 -13.88 -5.92 -9.66
C ALA A 406 -15.12 -6.83 -9.47
N GLU A 407 -14.99 -7.93 -8.70
CA GLU A 407 -16.11 -8.82 -8.39
C GLU A 407 -17.17 -8.16 -7.51
N LEU A 408 -16.78 -7.44 -6.46
CA LEU A 408 -17.70 -6.72 -5.57
C LEU A 408 -18.50 -5.65 -6.32
N SER A 409 -17.92 -5.08 -7.38
CA SER A 409 -18.51 -4.01 -8.21
C SER A 409 -19.16 -4.53 -9.50
N ALA A 410 -19.19 -5.84 -9.72
CA ALA A 410 -19.64 -6.47 -10.97
C ALA A 410 -18.92 -5.88 -12.21
N VAL A 411 -17.62 -5.63 -12.11
CA VAL A 411 -16.76 -5.12 -13.17
C VAL A 411 -15.99 -6.28 -13.81
N PRO A 412 -16.13 -6.51 -15.13
CA PRO A 412 -15.35 -7.53 -15.81
C PRO A 412 -13.87 -7.15 -15.89
N LEU A 413 -12.98 -8.10 -15.64
CA LEU A 413 -11.56 -7.91 -15.88
C LEU A 413 -11.27 -7.89 -17.39
N VAL A 414 -10.54 -6.88 -17.87
CA VAL A 414 -10.18 -6.73 -19.30
C VAL A 414 -8.81 -7.35 -19.62
N ALA A 415 -8.09 -7.83 -18.61
CA ALA A 415 -6.83 -8.55 -18.75
C ALA A 415 -6.71 -9.59 -17.62
N PRO A 416 -5.93 -10.66 -17.80
CA PRO A 416 -5.62 -11.62 -16.74
C PRO A 416 -4.93 -10.96 -15.56
N VAL A 417 -5.22 -11.47 -14.35
CA VAL A 417 -4.55 -11.10 -13.09
C VAL A 417 -4.11 -12.37 -12.36
N ASP A 418 -3.09 -12.29 -11.54
CA ASP A 418 -2.62 -13.41 -10.71
C ASP A 418 -3.46 -13.55 -9.43
N GLY A 419 -3.92 -12.40 -8.92
CA GLY A 419 -4.70 -12.32 -7.70
C GLY A 419 -6.06 -13.02 -7.83
N LYS A 420 -6.38 -13.88 -6.88
CA LYS A 420 -7.69 -14.54 -6.79
C LYS A 420 -8.61 -13.74 -5.88
N SER A 421 -9.82 -13.45 -6.36
CA SER A 421 -10.81 -12.70 -5.57
C SER A 421 -11.13 -13.40 -4.25
N PHE A 422 -11.16 -12.61 -3.18
CA PHE A 422 -11.69 -12.99 -1.87
C PHE A 422 -12.99 -12.22 -1.52
N ALA A 423 -13.73 -11.80 -2.53
CA ALA A 423 -15.00 -11.07 -2.36
C ALA A 423 -16.02 -11.83 -1.50
N HIS A 424 -16.00 -13.16 -1.53
CA HIS A 424 -16.82 -14.00 -0.67
C HIS A 424 -16.54 -13.76 0.82
N LEU A 425 -15.25 -13.60 1.22
CA LEU A 425 -14.87 -13.28 2.60
C LEU A 425 -15.24 -11.84 2.98
N ALA A 426 -15.18 -10.91 2.04
CA ALA A 426 -15.58 -9.53 2.28
C ALA A 426 -17.11 -9.38 2.44
N ARG A 427 -17.90 -10.35 1.97
CA ARG A 427 -19.36 -10.42 2.17
C ARG A 427 -19.74 -11.25 3.38
N ASP A 428 -19.05 -12.35 3.59
CA ASP A 428 -19.27 -13.31 4.68
C ASP A 428 -17.92 -13.97 5.08
N PRO A 429 -17.28 -13.52 6.16
CA PRO A 429 -16.03 -14.11 6.65
C PRO A 429 -16.13 -15.59 7.06
N ALA A 430 -17.34 -16.08 7.34
CA ALA A 430 -17.58 -17.50 7.65
C ALA A 430 -17.76 -18.36 6.40
N SER A 431 -17.64 -17.78 5.20
CA SER A 431 -17.75 -18.49 3.93
C SER A 431 -16.86 -19.72 3.89
N PRO A 432 -17.40 -20.92 3.58
CA PRO A 432 -16.61 -22.15 3.50
C PRO A 432 -15.79 -22.26 2.21
N LEU A 433 -15.86 -21.26 1.32
CA LEU A 433 -15.12 -21.30 0.06
C LEU A 433 -13.62 -21.23 0.35
N PRO A 434 -12.82 -22.07 -0.31
CA PRO A 434 -11.38 -22.15 -0.03
C PRO A 434 -10.68 -20.85 -0.46
N HIS A 435 -9.78 -20.41 0.37
CA HIS A 435 -8.77 -19.41 0.07
C HIS A 435 -7.41 -20.11 0.06
N GLY A 436 -6.55 -19.71 -0.89
CA GLY A 436 -5.24 -20.32 -1.07
C GLY A 436 -4.18 -19.71 -0.17
N PRO A 437 -2.94 -20.22 -0.26
CA PRO A 437 -1.80 -19.62 0.40
C PRO A 437 -1.53 -18.21 -0.13
N VAL A 438 -0.87 -17.41 0.69
CA VAL A 438 -0.36 -16.08 0.34
C VAL A 438 1.11 -16.18 0.00
N PHE A 439 1.55 -15.45 -1.02
CA PHE A 439 2.93 -15.39 -1.46
C PHE A 439 3.45 -13.96 -1.45
N ALA A 440 4.77 -13.83 -1.19
CA ALA A 440 5.49 -12.58 -1.36
C ALA A 440 6.90 -12.85 -1.92
N GLU A 441 7.49 -11.83 -2.53
CA GLU A 441 8.80 -11.89 -3.16
C GLU A 441 9.54 -10.57 -3.01
N TYR A 442 10.87 -10.63 -2.90
CA TYR A 442 11.70 -9.45 -2.70
C TYR A 442 13.03 -9.61 -3.42
N ALA A 443 13.59 -8.50 -3.92
CA ALA A 443 14.92 -8.38 -4.51
C ALA A 443 15.18 -9.38 -5.66
N LEU A 444 14.21 -9.56 -6.54
CA LEU A 444 14.27 -10.52 -7.65
C LEU A 444 15.51 -10.33 -8.52
N GLY A 445 16.34 -11.38 -8.62
CA GLY A 445 17.58 -11.40 -9.39
C GLY A 445 18.75 -10.70 -8.72
N GLU A 446 18.64 -10.35 -7.44
CA GLU A 446 19.72 -9.79 -6.60
C GLU A 446 20.20 -10.87 -5.60
N PRO A 447 21.40 -10.73 -5.03
CA PRO A 447 21.93 -11.73 -4.07
C PRO A 447 21.05 -11.96 -2.84
N GLU A 448 20.29 -10.96 -2.41
CA GLU A 448 19.37 -10.99 -1.28
C GLU A 448 17.95 -11.46 -1.66
N ALA A 449 17.77 -12.03 -2.84
CA ALA A 449 16.47 -12.52 -3.30
C ALA A 449 15.87 -13.53 -2.33
N LYS A 450 14.60 -13.34 -2.02
CA LYS A 450 13.84 -14.18 -1.09
C LYS A 450 12.37 -14.26 -1.48
N TYR A 451 11.76 -15.38 -1.09
CA TYR A 451 10.37 -15.71 -1.44
C TYR A 451 9.66 -16.27 -0.21
N MET A 452 8.42 -15.87 0.00
CA MET A 452 7.63 -16.26 1.16
C MET A 452 6.33 -16.95 0.75
N ILE A 453 5.94 -17.96 1.52
CA ILE A 453 4.61 -18.56 1.52
C ILE A 453 4.03 -18.55 2.94
N ARG A 454 2.77 -18.10 3.08
CA ARG A 454 1.96 -18.20 4.27
C ARG A 454 0.79 -19.16 4.00
N GLU A 455 0.77 -20.32 4.67
CA GLU A 455 -0.28 -21.32 4.53
C GLU A 455 -0.68 -21.89 5.90
N GLY A 456 -1.95 -21.80 6.22
CA GLY A 456 -2.45 -22.15 7.55
C GLY A 456 -1.77 -21.31 8.64
N ASP A 457 -1.17 -21.93 9.63
CA ASP A 457 -0.48 -21.24 10.74
C ASP A 457 1.01 -21.03 10.44
N TYR A 458 1.53 -21.59 9.35
CA TYR A 458 2.95 -21.56 9.04
C TYR A 458 3.30 -20.51 8.01
N LYS A 459 4.40 -19.79 8.27
CA LYS A 459 5.05 -18.89 7.33
C LYS A 459 6.47 -19.38 7.07
N TYR A 460 6.77 -19.64 5.79
CA TYR A 460 8.06 -20.11 5.32
C TYR A 460 8.68 -19.09 4.38
N THR A 461 9.95 -18.74 4.61
CA THR A 461 10.75 -17.89 3.75
C THR A 461 11.93 -18.68 3.19
N TYR A 462 12.01 -18.75 1.87
CA TYR A 462 13.16 -19.26 1.15
C TYR A 462 14.09 -18.10 0.78
N TRP A 463 15.32 -18.17 1.23
CA TRP A 463 16.41 -17.29 0.84
C TRP A 463 17.26 -17.98 -0.21
N VAL A 464 17.59 -17.29 -1.32
CA VAL A 464 18.28 -17.92 -2.45
C VAL A 464 19.70 -18.39 -2.06
N HIS A 465 20.39 -17.60 -1.23
CA HIS A 465 21.78 -17.89 -0.84
C HIS A 465 22.00 -17.93 0.68
N ASP A 466 20.95 -18.15 1.47
CA ASP A 466 21.05 -18.15 2.93
C ASP A 466 20.12 -19.20 3.55
N ILE A 467 20.12 -19.27 4.88
CA ILE A 467 19.26 -20.19 5.63
C ILE A 467 17.80 -19.82 5.46
N ALA A 468 16.96 -20.84 5.30
CA ALA A 468 15.52 -20.65 5.27
C ALA A 468 14.96 -20.34 6.65
N GLU A 469 13.77 -19.75 6.69
CA GLU A 469 13.03 -19.46 7.92
C GLU A 469 11.66 -20.14 7.89
N LEU A 470 11.25 -20.67 9.04
CA LEU A 470 9.91 -21.21 9.26
C LEU A 470 9.40 -20.73 10.61
N TYR A 471 8.22 -20.14 10.64
CA TYR A 471 7.54 -19.68 11.87
C TYR A 471 6.15 -20.28 11.98
N ASP A 472 5.77 -20.67 13.21
CA ASP A 472 4.41 -21.06 13.59
C ASP A 472 3.72 -19.83 14.20
N LEU A 473 2.98 -19.08 13.40
CA LEU A 473 2.37 -17.81 13.82
C LEU A 473 1.24 -17.97 14.85
N ARG A 474 0.70 -19.18 15.04
CA ARG A 474 -0.25 -19.46 16.11
C ARG A 474 0.43 -19.46 17.48
N ASN A 475 1.60 -20.10 17.57
CA ASN A 475 2.34 -20.28 18.81
C ASN A 475 3.43 -19.22 19.02
N ASP A 476 3.95 -18.66 17.93
CA ASP A 476 4.97 -17.62 17.91
C ASP A 476 4.60 -16.49 16.93
N PRO A 477 3.57 -15.67 17.25
CA PRO A 477 3.12 -14.59 16.39
C PRO A 477 4.14 -13.45 16.24
N ARG A 478 5.26 -13.51 16.95
CA ARG A 478 6.35 -12.54 16.90
C ARG A 478 7.59 -13.05 16.18
N GLU A 479 7.55 -14.26 15.67
CA GLU A 479 8.60 -14.85 14.85
C GLU A 479 9.98 -14.84 15.53
N THR A 480 9.99 -15.22 16.81
CA THR A 480 11.21 -15.22 17.64
C THR A 480 12.03 -16.48 17.50
N THR A 481 11.44 -17.56 16.97
CA THR A 481 12.07 -18.89 16.91
C THR A 481 11.98 -19.48 15.51
N ASN A 482 13.11 -19.48 14.78
CA ASN A 482 13.20 -20.15 13.48
C ASN A 482 13.15 -21.67 13.64
N LEU A 483 12.14 -22.30 13.06
CA LEU A 483 11.89 -23.75 13.12
C LEU A 483 12.46 -24.51 11.92
N ALA A 484 12.98 -23.83 10.89
CA ALA A 484 13.32 -24.43 9.60
C ALA A 484 14.37 -25.56 9.70
N ALA A 485 15.33 -25.44 10.61
CA ALA A 485 16.40 -26.42 10.83
C ALA A 485 16.00 -27.58 11.75
N ARG A 486 14.83 -27.53 12.40
CA ARG A 486 14.42 -28.55 13.37
C ARG A 486 13.89 -29.81 12.67
N PRO A 487 14.38 -31.01 13.03
CA PRO A 487 14.01 -32.25 12.35
C PRO A 487 12.50 -32.53 12.31
N GLU A 488 11.77 -32.19 13.38
CA GLU A 488 10.32 -32.37 13.50
C GLU A 488 9.50 -31.53 12.51
N TYR A 489 10.05 -30.44 11.99
CA TYR A 489 9.40 -29.57 11.01
C TYR A 489 9.82 -29.84 9.56
N ARG A 490 10.71 -30.80 9.31
CA ARG A 490 11.26 -31.12 7.98
C ARG A 490 10.16 -31.34 6.94
N ALA A 491 9.15 -32.14 7.26
CA ALA A 491 8.04 -32.43 6.35
C ALA A 491 7.23 -31.15 6.01
N THR A 492 7.07 -30.24 6.99
CA THR A 492 6.39 -28.94 6.79
C THR A 492 7.21 -28.05 5.88
N VAL A 493 8.52 -27.93 6.11
CA VAL A 493 9.43 -27.15 5.25
C VAL A 493 9.38 -27.67 3.81
N GLU A 494 9.54 -28.99 3.58
CA GLU A 494 9.51 -29.58 2.25
C GLU A 494 8.17 -29.38 1.53
N ARG A 495 7.06 -29.44 2.26
CA ARG A 495 5.72 -29.20 1.71
C ARG A 495 5.56 -27.74 1.27
N LEU A 496 5.91 -26.78 2.14
CA LEU A 496 5.79 -25.36 1.84
C LEU A 496 6.74 -24.92 0.73
N GLN A 497 7.96 -25.45 0.72
CA GLN A 497 8.92 -25.18 -0.35
C GLN A 497 8.42 -25.70 -1.71
N ARG A 498 7.84 -26.91 -1.77
CA ARG A 498 7.22 -27.42 -3.00
C ARG A 498 6.06 -26.53 -3.46
N ALA A 499 5.21 -26.07 -2.56
CA ALA A 499 4.10 -25.17 -2.89
C ALA A 499 4.61 -23.80 -3.39
N LEU A 500 5.65 -23.27 -2.75
CA LEU A 500 6.31 -22.03 -3.15
C LEU A 500 6.90 -22.13 -4.55
N PHE A 501 7.64 -23.22 -4.84
CA PHE A 501 8.27 -23.43 -6.16
C PHE A 501 7.27 -23.82 -7.26
N ALA A 502 6.08 -24.33 -6.89
CA ALA A 502 4.98 -24.51 -7.83
C ALA A 502 4.32 -23.19 -8.23
N TRP A 503 4.31 -22.18 -7.32
CA TRP A 503 3.85 -20.84 -7.63
C TRP A 503 4.89 -20.05 -8.44
N HIS A 504 6.12 -20.00 -7.98
CA HIS A 504 7.25 -19.36 -8.68
C HIS A 504 8.56 -20.06 -8.35
N ARG A 505 9.27 -20.51 -9.39
CA ARG A 505 10.60 -21.10 -9.23
C ARG A 505 11.66 -20.04 -9.50
N PRO A 506 12.49 -19.68 -8.50
CA PRO A 506 13.57 -18.73 -8.69
C PRO A 506 14.49 -19.09 -9.87
N ALA A 507 14.84 -18.13 -10.71
CA ALA A 507 15.70 -18.34 -11.88
C ALA A 507 17.10 -18.83 -11.48
N GLU A 508 17.56 -18.44 -10.30
CA GLU A 508 18.86 -18.80 -9.70
C GLU A 508 18.98 -20.31 -9.49
N LEU A 509 17.88 -20.98 -9.11
CA LEU A 509 17.85 -22.45 -8.97
C LEU A 509 17.96 -23.20 -10.31
N ALA A 510 17.59 -22.55 -11.41
CA ALA A 510 17.76 -23.13 -12.74
C ALA A 510 19.23 -23.13 -13.20
N ALA A 511 20.02 -22.15 -12.76
CA ALA A 511 21.45 -22.03 -13.07
C ALA A 511 22.29 -23.08 -12.33
N GLU A 512 21.97 -23.39 -11.07
CA GLU A 512 22.68 -24.41 -10.29
C GLU A 512 22.51 -25.82 -10.87
N SER A 513 21.38 -26.15 -11.47
CA SER A 513 21.12 -27.45 -12.08
C SER A 513 21.95 -27.70 -13.35
N VAL A 514 22.47 -26.66 -14.00
CA VAL A 514 23.32 -26.77 -15.21
C VAL A 514 24.78 -27.04 -14.84
N HIS A 515 25.23 -26.62 -13.66
CA HIS A 515 26.61 -26.87 -13.22
C HIS A 515 26.86 -28.25 -12.60
N THR A 516 25.80 -29.00 -12.25
CA THR A 516 25.94 -30.35 -11.65
C THR A 516 26.00 -31.50 -12.66
N THR A 517 25.95 -31.24 -13.96
CA THR A 517 25.92 -32.28 -15.01
C THR A 517 27.24 -32.44 -15.81
N SER A 518 28.35 -31.88 -15.37
CA SER A 518 29.65 -32.20 -15.97
C SER A 518 30.23 -33.45 -15.29
N PRO A 519 30.43 -34.58 -16.00
CA PRO A 519 31.10 -35.71 -15.42
C PRO A 519 32.58 -35.37 -15.14
N PRO A 520 33.20 -35.99 -14.14
CA PRO A 520 34.61 -35.78 -13.87
C PRO A 520 35.41 -36.24 -15.07
N ALA A 521 36.32 -35.41 -15.56
CA ALA A 521 37.28 -35.76 -16.59
C ALA A 521 38.16 -36.91 -16.07
N THR A 522 38.15 -38.04 -16.77
CA THR A 522 39.02 -39.20 -16.58
C THR A 522 40.46 -38.88 -16.97
#